data_699b7d680b3ef2b03bd61eace1f8d0ed
#
_entry.id   699b7d680b3ef2b03bd61eace1f8d0ed
#
_cell.length_a   1.000
_cell.length_b   1.000
_cell.length_c   1.000
_cell.angle_alpha   90.00
_cell.angle_beta   90.00
_cell.angle_gamma   90.00
#
_symmetry.space_group_name_H-M   'P 1'
#
loop_
_entity.id
_entity.type
_entity.pdbx_description
1 polymer ?
#
loop_
_entity_poly.entity_id
_entity_poly.type
_entity_poly.pdbx_seq_one_letter_code
_entity_poly.pdbx_strand_id
1 'polypeptide(L)'
;MSCCGKYKAIGLAGLLALLPGVQAEEVGARWGTEQREREYYRVVSVPIPKGQVIEAGAFELMPDNRMAIGTRRGEIYFMNGVDDDKPRPRFEKFAEGLDEIFGLAHRQGEKDALYVTHSAELTRVRDTNGDGRADRFETVSDAWGYRNYHEYAFGSKFDAQGNLYVALGLSASYHSRALFRGWAMKITPDGKSIPIASGLRSPGGIGPNEHGALFYIESQGPWNSSCSLKFLKPGGFMGHPVSFNWYPYAPDLKRPVAPESGTRIVTEKEKVKELVPYAVVFPYIRMGRSITGYVVDKTGGKFGPFENQIFLGDYTQSIIMRATTEQINGVWQGACYPFREGLSTGILNVQF
;
A
#
# COMPACT_ATOMS: atom_id res chain seq x y z
N MET A 1 19.90 30.95 65.68
CA MET A 1 21.22 31.35 65.13
C MET A 1 21.15 31.21 63.61
N SER A 2 21.24 32.34 62.96
CA SER A 2 21.12 32.55 61.52
C SER A 2 22.41 32.18 60.79
N CYS A 3 22.38 31.53 59.69
CA CYS A 3 23.44 31.61 58.67
C CYS A 3 22.80 31.62 57.27
N CYS A 4 22.68 32.82 56.77
CA CYS A 4 22.26 33.15 55.41
C CYS A 4 23.51 33.09 54.52
N GLY A 5 23.57 32.15 53.61
CA GLY A 5 24.59 32.02 52.57
C GLY A 5 24.11 32.60 51.26
N LYS A 6 24.65 33.74 50.85
CA LYS A 6 24.41 34.43 49.59
C LYS A 6 25.08 33.67 48.43
N TYR A 7 24.34 33.14 47.50
CA TYR A 7 24.87 32.69 46.20
C TYR A 7 24.85 33.86 45.20
N LYS A 8 26.04 34.26 44.75
CA LYS A 8 26.22 35.19 43.64
C LYS A 8 25.89 34.47 42.33
N ALA A 9 24.94 35.01 41.58
CA ALA A 9 24.70 34.61 40.20
C ALA A 9 25.86 35.11 39.33
N ILE A 10 26.61 34.18 38.74
CA ILE A 10 27.56 34.46 37.66
C ILE A 10 26.78 34.36 36.35
N GLY A 11 26.56 35.50 35.73
CA GLY A 11 25.97 35.54 34.38
C GLY A 11 26.99 35.02 33.36
N LEU A 12 26.73 33.87 32.83
CA LEU A 12 27.43 33.36 31.64
C LEU A 12 26.69 33.91 30.40
N ALA A 13 27.21 34.99 29.83
CA ALA A 13 26.83 35.44 28.50
C ALA A 13 27.42 34.44 27.52
N GLY A 14 26.67 33.40 27.21
CA GLY A 14 26.99 32.45 26.17
C GLY A 14 26.84 33.09 24.82
N LEU A 15 27.94 33.21 24.12
CA LEU A 15 27.99 33.53 22.68
C LEU A 15 27.15 32.45 21.93
N LEU A 16 25.92 32.77 21.50
CA LEU A 16 25.21 31.98 20.54
C LEU A 16 25.95 32.16 19.20
N ALA A 17 26.91 31.31 18.92
CA ALA A 17 27.39 31.09 17.57
C ALA A 17 26.18 30.63 16.75
N LEU A 18 25.69 31.48 15.87
CA LEU A 18 24.78 31.10 14.78
C LEU A 18 25.52 30.06 13.94
N LEU A 19 25.31 28.79 14.26
CA LEU A 19 25.57 27.71 13.28
C LEU A 19 24.75 28.07 12.04
N PRO A 20 25.35 28.06 10.83
CA PRO A 20 24.59 28.21 9.61
C PRO A 20 23.46 27.20 9.68
N GLY A 21 22.22 27.69 9.57
CA GLY A 21 21.03 26.87 9.72
C GLY A 21 21.19 25.64 8.87
N VAL A 22 21.19 24.50 9.50
CA VAL A 22 20.82 23.24 8.83
C VAL A 22 19.40 23.52 8.38
N GLN A 23 19.23 23.94 7.14
CA GLN A 23 17.94 23.93 6.50
C GLN A 23 17.45 22.51 6.67
N ALA A 24 16.33 22.34 7.37
CA ALA A 24 15.65 21.07 7.42
C ALA A 24 15.58 20.59 5.97
N GLU A 25 16.29 19.50 5.69
CA GLU A 25 16.29 18.90 4.35
C GLU A 25 14.83 18.74 4.00
N GLU A 26 14.34 19.43 2.98
CA GLU A 26 12.94 19.38 2.57
C GLU A 26 12.58 17.91 2.38
N VAL A 27 11.61 17.45 3.16
CA VAL A 27 11.18 16.05 3.18
C VAL A 27 10.54 15.72 1.83
N GLY A 28 11.32 15.13 0.92
CA GLY A 28 10.85 14.70 -0.40
C GLY A 28 12.02 14.26 -1.26
N ALA A 29 11.84 13.17 -2.01
CA ALA A 29 12.77 12.84 -3.08
C ALA A 29 12.70 13.95 -4.12
N ARG A 30 13.86 14.53 -4.46
CA ARG A 30 13.95 15.50 -5.52
C ARG A 30 14.92 14.97 -6.57
N TRP A 31 14.34 14.62 -7.70
CA TRP A 31 15.10 14.16 -8.86
C TRP A 31 15.54 15.34 -9.73
N GLY A 32 14.94 16.54 -9.54
CA GLY A 32 15.18 17.73 -10.34
C GLY A 32 14.54 17.65 -11.72
N THR A 33 13.53 16.83 -11.88
CA THR A 33 12.88 16.55 -13.17
C THR A 33 11.50 17.18 -13.29
N GLU A 34 10.96 17.77 -12.21
CA GLU A 34 9.58 18.28 -12.13
C GLU A 34 9.21 19.20 -13.31
N GLN A 35 10.09 20.12 -13.68
CA GLN A 35 9.81 21.05 -14.77
C GLN A 35 9.63 20.34 -16.11
N ARG A 36 10.50 19.34 -16.41
CA ARG A 36 10.46 18.55 -17.63
C ARG A 36 9.26 17.60 -17.64
N GLU A 37 8.90 17.05 -16.50
CA GLU A 37 7.73 16.18 -16.36
C GLU A 37 6.43 16.92 -16.67
N ARG A 38 6.33 18.20 -16.28
CA ARG A 38 5.16 19.07 -16.56
C ARG A 38 4.92 19.31 -18.05
N GLU A 39 5.91 19.15 -18.89
CA GLU A 39 5.77 19.27 -20.34
C GLU A 39 4.96 18.11 -20.93
N TYR A 40 4.97 16.95 -20.28
CA TYR A 40 4.31 15.73 -20.73
C TYR A 40 3.06 15.40 -19.93
N TYR A 41 3.08 15.63 -18.63
CA TYR A 41 2.00 15.22 -17.72
C TYR A 41 1.59 16.37 -16.82
N ARG A 42 0.38 16.85 -17.02
CA ARG A 42 -0.21 17.88 -16.17
C ARG A 42 -0.85 17.23 -14.95
N VAL A 43 -0.59 17.78 -13.76
CA VAL A 43 -1.31 17.42 -12.53
C VAL A 43 -2.57 18.29 -12.45
N VAL A 44 -3.72 17.65 -12.38
CA VAL A 44 -5.02 18.29 -12.21
C VAL A 44 -5.56 17.89 -10.84
N SER A 45 -5.76 18.87 -9.96
CA SER A 45 -6.36 18.62 -8.66
C SER A 45 -7.88 18.49 -8.79
N VAL A 46 -8.43 17.45 -8.24
CA VAL A 46 -9.88 17.24 -8.12
C VAL A 46 -10.37 17.98 -6.88
N PRO A 47 -11.20 19.04 -7.00
CA PRO A 47 -11.67 19.81 -5.86
C PRO A 47 -12.63 18.97 -5.01
N ILE A 48 -12.39 18.95 -3.69
CA ILE A 48 -13.29 18.31 -2.72
C ILE A 48 -14.31 19.36 -2.26
N PRO A 49 -15.61 19.05 -2.23
CA PRO A 49 -16.63 19.97 -1.75
C PRO A 49 -16.38 20.44 -0.32
N LYS A 50 -16.70 21.71 -0.05
CA LYS A 50 -16.51 22.29 1.29
C LYS A 50 -17.24 21.47 2.35
N GLY A 51 -16.52 21.09 3.40
CA GLY A 51 -17.06 20.30 4.53
C GLY A 51 -17.01 18.79 4.32
N GLN A 52 -16.60 18.30 3.15
CA GLN A 52 -16.29 16.88 2.94
C GLN A 52 -14.81 16.60 3.23
N VAL A 53 -14.54 15.41 3.76
CA VAL A 53 -13.18 14.89 3.96
C VAL A 53 -13.10 13.56 3.23
N ILE A 54 -12.27 13.49 2.21
CA ILE A 54 -12.03 12.29 1.42
C ILE A 54 -10.58 11.85 1.67
N GLU A 55 -10.42 10.91 2.56
CA GLU A 55 -9.11 10.25 2.83
C GLU A 55 -9.03 8.97 2.00
N ALA A 56 -8.83 9.14 0.69
CA ALA A 56 -8.89 8.04 -0.26
C ALA A 56 -7.81 6.98 0.02
N GLY A 57 -8.24 5.76 0.31
CA GLY A 57 -7.38 4.59 0.54
C GLY A 57 -7.42 3.57 -0.61
N ALA A 58 -8.51 3.54 -1.37
CA ALA A 58 -8.66 2.62 -2.51
C ALA A 58 -9.50 3.24 -3.63
N PHE A 59 -9.22 2.80 -4.86
CA PHE A 59 -9.95 3.21 -6.07
C PHE A 59 -10.38 2.01 -6.89
N GLU A 60 -11.54 2.13 -7.54
CA GLU A 60 -12.02 1.20 -8.56
C GLU A 60 -12.74 1.95 -9.66
N LEU A 61 -12.29 1.80 -10.90
CA LEU A 61 -13.00 2.33 -12.05
C LEU A 61 -14.17 1.40 -12.40
N MET A 62 -15.37 1.91 -12.27
CA MET A 62 -16.60 1.15 -12.59
C MET A 62 -16.83 1.08 -14.09
N PRO A 63 -17.57 0.06 -14.59
CA PRO A 63 -17.86 -0.08 -16.02
C PRO A 63 -18.60 1.09 -16.65
N ASP A 64 -19.27 1.92 -15.86
CA ASP A 64 -19.98 3.12 -16.28
C ASP A 64 -19.14 4.41 -16.17
N ASN A 65 -17.81 4.26 -16.02
CA ASN A 65 -16.83 5.33 -15.86
C ASN A 65 -16.95 6.15 -14.55
N ARG A 66 -17.78 5.75 -13.60
CA ARG A 66 -17.67 6.30 -12.24
C ARG A 66 -16.43 5.77 -11.55
N MET A 67 -15.77 6.61 -10.76
CA MET A 67 -14.69 6.18 -9.88
C MET A 67 -15.25 5.87 -8.50
N ALA A 68 -15.20 4.61 -8.07
CA ALA A 68 -15.45 4.26 -6.68
C ALA A 68 -14.23 4.61 -5.83
N ILE A 69 -14.44 5.28 -4.72
CA ILE A 69 -13.42 5.73 -3.77
C ILE A 69 -13.75 5.16 -2.40
N GLY A 70 -12.92 4.24 -1.92
CA GLY A 70 -12.94 3.78 -0.54
C GLY A 70 -12.09 4.69 0.33
N THR A 71 -12.62 5.08 1.49
CA THR A 71 -11.93 6.01 2.39
C THR A 71 -11.39 5.32 3.63
N ARG A 72 -10.38 5.92 4.25
CA ARG A 72 -9.90 5.48 5.57
C ARG A 72 -10.93 5.65 6.69
N ARG A 73 -12.00 6.39 6.41
CA ARG A 73 -13.12 6.60 7.36
C ARG A 73 -14.22 5.54 7.22
N GLY A 74 -14.01 4.54 6.33
CA GLY A 74 -14.98 3.47 6.11
C GLY A 74 -16.18 3.87 5.26
N GLU A 75 -16.06 4.93 4.48
CA GLU A 75 -17.07 5.38 3.53
C GLU A 75 -16.65 5.02 2.10
N ILE A 76 -17.64 4.78 1.25
CA ILE A 76 -17.44 4.61 -0.20
C ILE A 76 -18.24 5.71 -0.91
N TYR A 77 -17.56 6.38 -1.82
CA TYR A 77 -18.15 7.38 -2.71
C TYR A 77 -18.01 6.95 -4.17
N PHE A 78 -19.04 7.21 -4.97
CA PHE A 78 -18.89 7.28 -6.41
C PHE A 78 -18.60 8.71 -6.82
N MET A 79 -17.57 8.87 -7.64
CA MET A 79 -17.17 10.16 -8.18
C MET A 79 -17.27 10.14 -9.70
N ASN A 80 -17.81 11.23 -10.27
CA ASN A 80 -17.84 11.49 -11.72
C ASN A 80 -17.47 12.97 -12.00
N GLY A 81 -17.38 13.36 -13.29
CA GLY A 81 -17.12 14.73 -13.71
C GLY A 81 -15.67 15.18 -13.50
N VAL A 82 -14.72 14.26 -13.68
CA VAL A 82 -13.27 14.51 -13.53
C VAL A 82 -12.48 14.48 -14.83
N ASP A 83 -13.12 14.13 -15.96
CA ASP A 83 -12.47 13.89 -17.27
C ASP A 83 -12.12 15.16 -18.04
N ASP A 84 -12.16 16.31 -17.39
CA ASP A 84 -12.03 17.64 -18.01
C ASP A 84 -10.84 18.39 -17.40
N ASP A 85 -10.35 19.40 -18.14
CA ASP A 85 -9.27 20.28 -17.69
C ASP A 85 -9.62 21.09 -16.45
N LYS A 86 -10.92 21.23 -16.17
CA LYS A 86 -11.48 21.90 -14.99
C LYS A 86 -12.50 20.98 -14.35
N PRO A 87 -12.04 20.00 -13.56
CA PRO A 87 -12.93 19.02 -12.97
C PRO A 87 -14.07 19.65 -12.16
N ARG A 88 -15.28 19.14 -12.38
CA ARG A 88 -16.47 19.45 -11.58
C ARG A 88 -16.99 18.19 -10.93
N PRO A 89 -16.25 17.65 -9.95
CA PRO A 89 -16.56 16.36 -9.37
C PRO A 89 -17.88 16.39 -8.64
N ARG A 90 -18.62 15.30 -8.76
CA ARG A 90 -19.76 14.98 -7.90
C ARG A 90 -19.39 13.75 -7.10
N PHE A 91 -19.52 13.84 -5.78
CA PHE A 91 -19.30 12.74 -4.85
C PHE A 91 -20.65 12.28 -4.30
N GLU A 92 -21.04 11.08 -4.63
CA GLU A 92 -22.26 10.44 -4.17
C GLU A 92 -21.89 9.35 -3.18
N LYS A 93 -22.32 9.47 -1.93
CA LYS A 93 -22.03 8.47 -0.91
C LYS A 93 -22.81 7.19 -1.24
N PHE A 94 -22.06 6.10 -1.46
CA PHE A 94 -22.61 4.79 -1.76
C PHE A 94 -22.78 3.92 -0.51
N ALA A 95 -21.76 3.89 0.36
CA ALA A 95 -21.78 3.09 1.59
C ALA A 95 -21.04 3.81 2.73
N GLU A 96 -21.33 3.40 3.96
CA GLU A 96 -20.62 3.81 5.18
C GLU A 96 -20.70 2.71 6.25
N GLY A 97 -19.92 2.85 7.32
CA GLY A 97 -19.92 1.91 8.45
C GLY A 97 -18.90 0.77 8.28
N LEU A 98 -18.03 0.85 7.28
CA LEU A 98 -16.86 -0.03 7.14
C LEU A 98 -15.70 0.51 7.97
N ASP A 99 -14.59 -0.24 8.02
CA ASP A 99 -13.35 0.24 8.62
C ASP A 99 -12.40 0.75 7.51
N GLU A 100 -11.15 1.12 7.82
CA GLU A 100 -10.16 1.66 6.88
C GLU A 100 -10.06 0.83 5.59
N ILE A 101 -10.49 1.41 4.46
CA ILE A 101 -10.60 0.72 3.17
C ILE A 101 -9.30 0.89 2.38
N PHE A 102 -8.58 -0.22 2.13
CA PHE A 102 -7.38 -0.26 1.28
C PHE A 102 -7.46 -1.28 0.14
N GLY A 103 -8.67 -1.69 -0.21
CA GLY A 103 -8.92 -2.50 -1.40
C GLY A 103 -10.34 -2.34 -1.86
N LEU A 104 -10.53 -2.05 -3.14
CA LEU A 104 -11.81 -2.08 -3.84
C LEU A 104 -11.66 -2.91 -5.11
N ALA A 105 -12.61 -3.79 -5.35
CA ALA A 105 -12.68 -4.55 -6.59
C ALA A 105 -14.12 -4.70 -7.04
N HIS A 106 -14.34 -4.51 -8.34
CA HIS A 106 -15.61 -4.78 -9.00
C HIS A 106 -15.52 -6.13 -9.76
N ARG A 107 -16.54 -6.98 -9.61
CA ARG A 107 -16.63 -8.22 -10.39
C ARG A 107 -17.41 -7.97 -11.65
N GLN A 108 -16.84 -8.31 -12.78
CA GLN A 108 -17.52 -8.17 -14.07
C GLN A 108 -18.88 -8.89 -14.09
N GLY A 109 -19.90 -8.21 -14.55
CA GLY A 109 -21.28 -8.72 -14.59
C GLY A 109 -22.11 -8.48 -13.33
N GLU A 110 -21.54 -7.98 -12.25
CA GLU A 110 -22.28 -7.57 -11.05
C GLU A 110 -22.53 -6.06 -11.08
N LYS A 111 -23.77 -5.65 -11.23
CA LYS A 111 -24.13 -4.24 -11.20
C LYS A 111 -24.14 -3.73 -9.75
N ASP A 112 -23.59 -2.53 -9.53
CA ASP A 112 -23.63 -1.83 -8.25
C ASP A 112 -23.23 -2.68 -7.03
N ALA A 113 -22.16 -3.49 -7.22
CA ALA A 113 -21.57 -4.31 -6.19
C ALA A 113 -20.05 -4.06 -6.14
N LEU A 114 -19.52 -3.94 -4.93
CA LEU A 114 -18.10 -3.79 -4.66
C LEU A 114 -17.64 -4.81 -3.63
N TYR A 115 -16.46 -5.35 -3.84
CA TYR A 115 -15.72 -6.15 -2.87
C TYR A 115 -14.70 -5.25 -2.18
N VAL A 116 -14.85 -5.13 -0.88
CA VAL A 116 -14.18 -4.11 -0.06
C VAL A 116 -13.24 -4.82 0.91
N THR A 117 -11.94 -4.66 0.71
CA THR A 117 -10.95 -5.09 1.69
C THR A 117 -10.73 -3.94 2.67
N HIS A 118 -11.03 -4.19 3.93
CA HIS A 118 -10.80 -3.27 5.02
C HIS A 118 -10.12 -3.98 6.20
N SER A 119 -9.78 -3.27 7.26
CA SER A 119 -8.92 -3.80 8.32
C SER A 119 -9.38 -5.13 8.90
N ALA A 120 -10.70 -5.34 9.06
CA ALA A 120 -11.26 -6.51 9.74
C ALA A 120 -11.60 -7.67 8.80
N GLU A 121 -12.01 -7.41 7.56
CA GLU A 121 -12.55 -8.45 6.68
C GLU A 121 -12.59 -8.03 5.20
N LEU A 122 -12.98 -8.97 4.34
CA LEU A 122 -13.44 -8.71 2.98
C LEU A 122 -14.97 -8.74 2.96
N THR A 123 -15.59 -7.61 2.66
CA THR A 123 -17.05 -7.44 2.60
C THR A 123 -17.50 -7.21 1.17
N ARG A 124 -18.57 -7.86 0.74
CA ARG A 124 -19.31 -7.52 -0.48
C ARG A 124 -20.41 -6.54 -0.13
N VAL A 125 -20.40 -5.38 -0.78
CA VAL A 125 -21.36 -4.29 -0.55
C VAL A 125 -22.18 -4.10 -1.80
N ARG A 126 -23.52 -4.05 -1.67
CA ARG A 126 -24.45 -3.95 -2.82
C ARG A 126 -25.60 -2.96 -2.57
N ASP A 127 -25.99 -2.32 -3.66
CA ASP A 127 -27.30 -1.68 -3.79
C ASP A 127 -28.26 -2.70 -4.42
N THR A 128 -29.26 -3.16 -3.68
CA THR A 128 -30.23 -4.16 -4.14
C THR A 128 -31.57 -3.55 -4.53
N ASN A 129 -31.85 -2.33 -4.12
CA ASN A 129 -33.10 -1.61 -4.38
C ASN A 129 -32.98 -0.57 -5.51
N GLY A 130 -31.75 -0.24 -5.94
CA GLY A 130 -31.47 0.67 -7.05
C GLY A 130 -31.57 2.16 -6.70
N ASP A 131 -31.46 2.52 -5.42
CA ASP A 131 -31.54 3.93 -4.99
C ASP A 131 -30.19 4.67 -4.99
N GLY A 132 -29.10 3.98 -5.38
CA GLY A 132 -27.75 4.51 -5.45
C GLY A 132 -26.98 4.41 -4.12
N ARG A 133 -27.52 3.73 -3.13
CA ARG A 133 -26.89 3.46 -1.84
C ARG A 133 -26.87 1.97 -1.55
N ALA A 134 -25.81 1.52 -0.94
CA ALA A 134 -25.70 0.14 -0.53
C ALA A 134 -26.66 -0.13 0.65
N ASP A 135 -27.46 -1.15 0.49
CA ASP A 135 -28.42 -1.65 1.50
C ASP A 135 -28.08 -3.06 1.97
N ARG A 136 -27.09 -3.71 1.36
CA ARG A 136 -26.65 -5.07 1.71
C ARG A 136 -25.14 -5.18 1.83
N PHE A 137 -24.73 -5.68 3.01
CA PHE A 137 -23.34 -5.93 3.38
C PHE A 137 -23.20 -7.42 3.71
N GLU A 138 -22.29 -8.11 3.01
CA GLU A 138 -22.09 -9.55 3.13
C GLU A 138 -20.62 -9.83 3.40
N THR A 139 -20.29 -10.41 4.54
CA THR A 139 -18.93 -10.90 4.81
C THR A 139 -18.59 -12.02 3.83
N VAL A 140 -17.55 -11.79 3.02
CA VAL A 140 -17.00 -12.79 2.10
C VAL A 140 -15.91 -13.59 2.80
N SER A 141 -15.10 -12.94 3.62
CA SER A 141 -14.04 -13.56 4.40
C SER A 141 -13.70 -12.72 5.63
N ASP A 142 -13.68 -13.36 6.78
CA ASP A 142 -13.23 -12.84 8.08
C ASP A 142 -12.02 -13.65 8.60
N ALA A 143 -11.23 -14.21 7.70
CA ALA A 143 -10.17 -15.18 8.02
C ALA A 143 -8.96 -14.60 8.76
N TRP A 144 -8.90 -13.28 8.94
CA TRP A 144 -7.81 -12.63 9.68
C TRP A 144 -8.32 -11.80 10.85
N GLY A 145 -7.44 -11.59 11.83
CA GLY A 145 -7.78 -10.77 12.98
C GLY A 145 -7.44 -9.29 12.79
N TYR A 146 -8.07 -8.46 13.64
CA TYR A 146 -7.82 -7.03 13.76
C TYR A 146 -7.87 -6.61 15.24
N ARG A 147 -6.87 -5.88 15.71
CA ARG A 147 -6.76 -5.42 17.10
C ARG A 147 -6.28 -3.98 17.25
N ASN A 148 -5.67 -3.43 16.19
CA ASN A 148 -5.00 -2.15 16.26
C ASN A 148 -5.19 -1.38 14.95
N TYR A 149 -5.42 -0.08 15.03
CA TYR A 149 -5.60 0.80 13.88
C TYR A 149 -4.43 0.79 12.86
N HIS A 150 -3.25 0.30 13.24
CA HIS A 150 -2.11 0.13 12.34
C HIS A 150 -2.08 -1.23 11.61
N GLU A 151 -3.05 -2.08 11.81
CA GLU A 151 -3.13 -3.39 11.17
C GLU A 151 -3.87 -3.31 9.84
N TYR A 152 -3.26 -2.65 8.86
CA TYR A 152 -3.84 -2.46 7.53
C TYR A 152 -3.96 -3.76 6.75
N ALA A 153 -5.00 -3.85 5.92
CA ALA A 153 -5.24 -4.95 4.99
C ALA A 153 -5.36 -4.39 3.57
N PHE A 154 -4.38 -4.69 2.71
CA PHE A 154 -4.35 -4.22 1.33
C PHE A 154 -4.93 -5.28 0.41
N GLY A 155 -5.99 -4.93 -0.33
CA GLY A 155 -6.68 -5.81 -1.26
C GLY A 155 -6.21 -5.62 -2.70
N SER A 156 -6.26 -6.70 -3.48
CA SER A 156 -6.04 -6.70 -4.92
C SER A 156 -7.32 -6.45 -5.71
N LYS A 157 -7.18 -6.34 -7.02
CA LYS A 157 -8.26 -6.58 -7.98
C LYS A 157 -8.45 -8.07 -8.19
N PHE A 158 -9.58 -8.49 -8.82
CA PHE A 158 -9.79 -9.88 -9.19
C PHE A 158 -8.74 -10.37 -10.18
N ASP A 159 -8.26 -11.61 -9.98
CA ASP A 159 -7.51 -12.30 -11.01
C ASP A 159 -8.45 -12.92 -12.07
N ALA A 160 -7.87 -13.52 -13.12
CA ALA A 160 -8.63 -14.13 -14.21
C ALA A 160 -9.50 -15.33 -13.76
N GLN A 161 -9.22 -15.91 -12.60
CA GLN A 161 -9.98 -17.00 -11.99
C GLN A 161 -11.02 -16.51 -10.99
N GLY A 162 -11.12 -15.19 -10.78
CA GLY A 162 -12.03 -14.55 -9.84
C GLY A 162 -11.59 -14.63 -8.38
N ASN A 163 -10.30 -14.85 -8.12
CA ASN A 163 -9.76 -14.77 -6.76
C ASN A 163 -9.39 -13.33 -6.41
N LEU A 164 -9.45 -13.00 -5.13
CA LEU A 164 -8.85 -11.81 -4.53
C LEU A 164 -7.65 -12.20 -3.67
N TYR A 165 -6.75 -11.25 -3.48
CA TYR A 165 -5.58 -11.43 -2.62
C TYR A 165 -5.51 -10.28 -1.62
N VAL A 166 -5.10 -10.60 -0.39
CA VAL A 166 -4.97 -9.61 0.68
C VAL A 166 -3.59 -9.73 1.31
N ALA A 167 -2.91 -8.60 1.47
CA ALA A 167 -1.65 -8.48 2.19
C ALA A 167 -1.91 -7.84 3.56
N LEU A 168 -1.58 -8.54 4.63
CA LEU A 168 -1.89 -8.18 6.01
C LEU A 168 -0.68 -7.60 6.73
N GLY A 169 -0.72 -6.32 7.06
CA GLY A 169 0.33 -5.62 7.78
C GLY A 169 0.39 -5.98 9.26
N LEU A 170 1.57 -5.77 9.86
CA LEU A 170 1.79 -5.91 11.30
C LEU A 170 1.38 -4.64 12.05
N SER A 171 1.00 -4.79 13.31
CA SER A 171 0.76 -3.67 14.23
C SER A 171 2.02 -2.83 14.39
N ALA A 172 1.93 -1.52 14.11
CA ALA A 172 3.07 -0.60 14.08
C ALA A 172 4.28 -1.15 13.31
N SER A 173 4.06 -2.10 12.39
CA SER A 173 5.09 -2.75 11.59
C SER A 173 6.14 -3.57 12.36
N TYR A 174 5.87 -3.95 13.59
CA TYR A 174 6.80 -4.70 14.44
C TYR A 174 6.27 -6.03 14.96
N HIS A 175 5.00 -6.10 15.32
CA HIS A 175 4.39 -7.29 15.91
C HIS A 175 2.88 -7.30 15.62
N SER A 176 2.24 -8.41 15.85
CA SER A 176 0.78 -8.50 16.00
C SER A 176 0.40 -9.75 16.78
N ARG A 177 -0.71 -9.64 17.52
CA ARG A 177 -1.39 -10.77 18.16
C ARG A 177 -2.71 -11.10 17.47
N ALA A 178 -3.03 -10.42 16.39
CA ALA A 178 -4.21 -10.71 15.59
C ALA A 178 -3.88 -11.77 14.53
N LEU A 179 -4.84 -12.65 14.29
CA LEU A 179 -4.68 -13.82 13.42
C LEU A 179 -4.20 -13.43 12.02
N PHE A 180 -3.25 -14.17 11.47
CA PHE A 180 -2.66 -14.01 10.15
C PHE A 180 -2.02 -12.64 9.83
N ARG A 181 -1.82 -11.75 10.80
CA ARG A 181 -1.04 -10.53 10.52
C ARG A 181 0.41 -10.89 10.18
N GLY A 182 0.94 -10.26 9.13
CA GLY A 182 2.21 -10.62 8.52
C GLY A 182 2.12 -11.73 7.47
N TRP A 183 0.93 -11.98 6.92
CA TRP A 183 0.67 -12.98 5.89
C TRP A 183 -0.01 -12.37 4.66
N ALA A 184 0.08 -13.08 3.54
CA ALA A 184 -0.78 -12.86 2.38
C ALA A 184 -1.79 -14.01 2.28
N MET A 185 -3.04 -13.64 1.97
CA MET A 185 -4.17 -14.55 1.85
C MET A 185 -4.69 -14.53 0.41
N LYS A 186 -5.13 -15.68 -0.09
CA LYS A 186 -5.93 -15.83 -1.30
C LYS A 186 -7.37 -16.11 -0.90
N ILE A 187 -8.31 -15.37 -1.44
CA ILE A 187 -9.75 -15.57 -1.26
C ILE A 187 -10.33 -16.04 -2.60
N THR A 188 -10.88 -17.25 -2.61
CA THR A 188 -11.48 -17.87 -3.78
C THR A 188 -12.90 -17.32 -4.06
N PRO A 189 -13.46 -17.53 -5.25
CA PRO A 189 -14.80 -17.04 -5.59
C PRO A 189 -15.93 -17.51 -4.65
N ASP A 190 -15.75 -18.65 -4.01
CA ASP A 190 -16.65 -19.23 -2.99
C ASP A 190 -16.36 -18.75 -1.56
N GLY A 191 -15.45 -17.77 -1.39
CA GLY A 191 -15.12 -17.16 -0.11
C GLY A 191 -14.10 -17.94 0.75
N LYS A 192 -13.55 -19.08 0.25
CA LYS A 192 -12.52 -19.82 0.98
C LYS A 192 -11.23 -19.01 1.05
N SER A 193 -10.71 -18.85 2.26
CA SER A 193 -9.46 -18.12 2.52
C SER A 193 -8.30 -19.09 2.69
N ILE A 194 -7.23 -18.86 1.95
CA ILE A 194 -6.05 -19.72 1.86
C ILE A 194 -4.82 -18.88 2.18
N PRO A 195 -4.08 -19.15 3.26
CA PRO A 195 -2.78 -18.52 3.51
C PRO A 195 -1.79 -18.94 2.41
N ILE A 196 -1.13 -17.97 1.77
CA ILE A 196 -0.25 -18.26 0.62
C ILE A 196 1.22 -17.92 0.87
N ALA A 197 1.51 -16.92 1.68
CA ALA A 197 2.88 -16.51 1.99
C ALA A 197 2.93 -15.82 3.35
N SER A 198 4.06 -15.91 4.02
CA SER A 198 4.28 -15.36 5.36
C SER A 198 5.44 -14.36 5.40
N GLY A 199 5.63 -13.70 6.53
CA GLY A 199 6.77 -12.82 6.75
C GLY A 199 6.64 -11.42 6.18
N LEU A 200 5.42 -10.97 5.84
CA LEU A 200 5.15 -9.59 5.49
C LEU A 200 5.27 -8.71 6.75
N ARG A 201 5.61 -7.45 6.56
CA ARG A 201 5.75 -6.50 7.66
C ARG A 201 4.81 -5.29 7.51
N SER A 202 5.04 -4.49 6.48
CA SER A 202 4.31 -3.25 6.20
C SER A 202 4.02 -3.16 4.71
N PRO A 203 3.11 -4.00 4.20
CA PRO A 203 2.67 -3.91 2.83
C PRO A 203 2.02 -2.55 2.55
N GLY A 204 2.10 -2.08 1.30
CA GLY A 204 1.49 -0.84 0.85
C GLY A 204 0.61 -1.02 -0.40
N GLY A 205 0.54 -2.23 -0.92
CA GLY A 205 -0.25 -2.59 -2.09
C GLY A 205 0.09 -4.00 -2.58
N ILE A 206 -0.82 -4.61 -3.33
CA ILE A 206 -0.71 -5.97 -3.86
C ILE A 206 -1.42 -6.07 -5.20
N GLY A 207 -0.83 -6.80 -6.14
CA GLY A 207 -1.44 -7.04 -7.45
C GLY A 207 -0.59 -7.92 -8.35
N PRO A 208 -1.16 -8.40 -9.47
CA PRO A 208 -0.41 -9.13 -10.46
C PRO A 208 0.44 -8.18 -11.31
N ASN A 209 1.57 -8.69 -11.84
CA ASN A 209 2.28 -8.03 -12.93
C ASN A 209 1.63 -8.35 -14.29
N GLU A 210 2.26 -7.93 -15.38
CA GLU A 210 1.80 -8.17 -16.76
C GLU A 210 1.66 -9.64 -17.13
N HIS A 211 2.36 -10.53 -16.44
CA HIS A 211 2.33 -11.98 -16.64
C HIS A 211 1.41 -12.72 -15.66
N GLY A 212 0.66 -11.99 -14.83
CA GLY A 212 -0.21 -12.57 -13.81
C GLY A 212 0.51 -13.07 -12.56
N ALA A 213 1.84 -12.87 -12.44
CA ALA A 213 2.57 -13.18 -11.22
C ALA A 213 2.24 -12.16 -10.13
N LEU A 214 1.88 -12.65 -8.96
CA LEU A 214 1.44 -11.79 -7.84
C LEU A 214 2.62 -11.15 -7.13
N PHE A 215 2.57 -9.83 -7.00
CA PHE A 215 3.56 -9.04 -6.28
C PHE A 215 2.90 -8.23 -5.17
N TYR A 216 3.70 -7.83 -4.19
CA TYR A 216 3.32 -6.81 -3.23
C TYR A 216 4.49 -5.86 -2.99
N ILE A 217 4.18 -4.67 -2.53
CA ILE A 217 5.18 -3.69 -2.12
C ILE A 217 5.31 -3.68 -0.60
N GLU A 218 6.55 -3.50 -0.15
CA GLU A 218 6.93 -3.56 1.26
C GLU A 218 7.71 -2.31 1.66
N SER A 219 7.28 -1.61 2.70
CA SER A 219 8.03 -0.49 3.26
C SER A 219 9.24 -0.97 4.07
N GLN A 220 10.29 -0.16 4.09
CA GLN A 220 11.53 -0.43 4.85
C GLN A 220 11.30 -0.53 6.36
N GLY A 221 12.14 -1.29 7.06
CA GLY A 221 12.12 -1.43 8.52
C GLY A 221 12.72 -2.75 9.00
N PRO A 222 12.43 -3.21 10.23
CA PRO A 222 12.96 -4.47 10.74
C PRO A 222 12.69 -5.63 9.77
N TRP A 223 13.73 -6.45 9.51
CA TRP A 223 13.71 -7.58 8.60
C TRP A 223 13.45 -7.24 7.12
N ASN A 224 13.42 -5.94 6.78
CA ASN A 224 13.24 -5.44 5.41
C ASN A 224 14.00 -4.12 5.25
N SER A 225 15.25 -4.18 4.87
CA SER A 225 16.21 -3.06 4.92
C SER A 225 15.87 -1.87 4.02
N SER A 226 15.08 -2.08 2.96
CA SER A 226 14.66 -1.04 2.03
C SER A 226 13.24 -1.28 1.55
N CYS A 227 12.56 -0.23 1.09
CA CYS A 227 11.34 -0.38 0.33
C CYS A 227 11.58 -1.27 -0.87
N SER A 228 10.65 -2.17 -1.16
CA SER A 228 10.89 -3.21 -2.16
C SER A 228 9.60 -3.70 -2.81
N LEU A 229 9.75 -4.20 -4.03
CA LEU A 229 8.78 -5.03 -4.72
C LEU A 229 9.20 -6.49 -4.57
N LYS A 230 8.31 -7.35 -4.07
CA LYS A 230 8.57 -8.76 -3.85
C LYS A 230 7.52 -9.63 -4.52
N PHE A 231 7.97 -10.71 -5.12
CA PHE A 231 7.10 -11.75 -5.65
C PHE A 231 6.46 -12.53 -4.50
N LEU A 232 5.13 -12.59 -4.46
CA LEU A 232 4.39 -13.41 -3.52
C LEU A 232 4.37 -14.87 -3.98
N LYS A 233 5.51 -15.55 -3.75
CA LYS A 233 5.64 -16.97 -4.06
C LYS A 233 4.76 -17.78 -3.11
N PRO A 234 3.89 -18.66 -3.62
CA PRO A 234 3.17 -19.60 -2.77
C PRO A 234 4.11 -20.43 -1.89
N GLY A 235 3.85 -20.51 -0.58
CA GLY A 235 4.73 -21.11 0.41
C GLY A 235 5.99 -20.30 0.75
N GLY A 236 6.14 -19.11 0.18
CA GLY A 236 7.28 -18.23 0.41
C GLY A 236 7.23 -17.51 1.77
N PHE A 237 8.42 -17.13 2.23
CA PHE A 237 8.62 -16.33 3.43
C PHE A 237 9.28 -15.00 3.07
N MET A 238 8.67 -13.87 3.48
CA MET A 238 9.09 -12.53 3.08
C MET A 238 10.09 -11.88 4.03
N GLY A 239 10.42 -12.55 5.16
CA GLY A 239 11.52 -12.18 6.04
C GLY A 239 11.15 -11.90 7.49
N HIS A 240 9.95 -11.43 7.82
CA HIS A 240 9.61 -11.06 9.20
C HIS A 240 9.12 -12.25 10.05
N PRO A 241 9.84 -12.64 11.13
CA PRO A 241 9.57 -13.88 11.87
C PRO A 241 8.31 -13.84 12.75
N VAL A 242 7.70 -12.70 12.99
CA VAL A 242 6.43 -12.60 13.76
C VAL A 242 5.32 -13.44 13.11
N SER A 243 5.34 -13.59 11.79
CA SER A 243 4.40 -14.44 11.04
C SER A 243 4.44 -15.92 11.49
N PHE A 244 5.49 -16.36 12.16
CA PHE A 244 5.64 -17.73 12.64
C PHE A 244 4.57 -18.16 13.65
N ASN A 245 3.95 -17.21 14.33
CA ASN A 245 2.86 -17.46 15.27
C ASN A 245 1.64 -18.15 14.62
N TRP A 246 1.48 -18.00 13.30
CA TRP A 246 0.26 -18.43 12.60
C TRP A 246 0.42 -19.71 11.78
N TYR A 247 1.63 -20.31 11.72
CA TYR A 247 1.84 -21.60 11.06
C TYR A 247 0.97 -22.76 11.61
N PRO A 248 0.60 -22.80 12.91
CA PRO A 248 -0.36 -23.80 13.40
C PRO A 248 -1.73 -23.75 12.71
N TYR A 249 -2.10 -22.59 12.14
CA TYR A 249 -3.35 -22.38 11.40
C TYR A 249 -3.19 -22.48 9.87
N ALA A 250 -1.97 -22.79 9.40
CA ALA A 250 -1.63 -22.99 7.98
C ALA A 250 -0.88 -24.33 7.82
N PRO A 251 -1.53 -25.47 8.09
CA PRO A 251 -0.85 -26.77 8.19
C PRO A 251 -0.23 -27.25 6.87
N ASP A 252 -0.74 -26.76 5.74
CA ASP A 252 -0.21 -27.09 4.41
C ASP A 252 1.11 -26.35 4.10
N LEU A 253 1.53 -25.42 4.94
CA LEU A 253 2.74 -24.64 4.76
C LEU A 253 3.79 -25.01 5.81
N LYS A 254 5.01 -25.25 5.32
CA LYS A 254 6.13 -25.54 6.21
C LYS A 254 6.69 -24.25 6.80
N ARG A 255 6.76 -24.18 8.13
CA ARG A 255 7.43 -23.08 8.82
C ARG A 255 8.93 -23.09 8.51
N PRO A 256 9.49 -21.97 8.02
CA PRO A 256 10.92 -21.88 7.76
C PRO A 256 11.74 -21.81 9.05
N VAL A 257 13.05 -21.98 8.92
CA VAL A 257 14.01 -21.65 9.97
C VAL A 257 13.98 -20.14 10.18
N ALA A 258 14.14 -19.69 11.43
CA ALA A 258 14.18 -18.27 11.73
C ALA A 258 15.43 -17.63 11.08
N PRO A 259 15.27 -16.51 10.35
CA PRO A 259 16.41 -15.80 9.79
C PRO A 259 17.22 -15.12 10.90
N GLU A 260 18.49 -14.86 10.62
CA GLU A 260 19.37 -14.10 11.49
C GLU A 260 19.28 -12.60 11.16
N SER A 261 18.97 -11.79 12.17
CA SER A 261 18.82 -10.33 11.99
C SER A 261 20.17 -9.68 11.65
N GLY A 262 20.13 -8.68 10.75
CA GLY A 262 21.32 -7.93 10.34
C GLY A 262 22.19 -8.62 9.28
N THR A 263 21.81 -9.81 8.83
CA THR A 263 22.49 -10.51 7.73
C THR A 263 22.01 -10.02 6.35
N ARG A 264 22.80 -10.30 5.33
CA ARG A 264 22.42 -10.00 3.95
C ARG A 264 21.41 -11.04 3.46
N ILE A 265 20.34 -10.59 2.79
CA ILE A 265 19.27 -11.47 2.29
C ILE A 265 19.80 -12.60 1.38
N VAL A 266 20.81 -12.32 0.57
CA VAL A 266 21.42 -13.31 -0.33
C VAL A 266 22.09 -14.45 0.45
N THR A 267 22.77 -14.12 1.53
CA THR A 267 23.42 -15.10 2.42
C THR A 267 22.39 -15.86 3.25
N GLU A 268 21.39 -15.16 3.76
CA GLU A 268 20.36 -15.75 4.59
C GLU A 268 19.46 -16.72 3.81
N LYS A 269 19.24 -16.45 2.52
CA LYS A 269 18.51 -17.35 1.63
C LYS A 269 19.19 -18.72 1.45
N GLU A 270 20.49 -18.82 1.64
CA GLU A 270 21.19 -20.11 1.59
C GLU A 270 20.77 -21.01 2.75
N LYS A 271 20.48 -20.42 3.91
CA LYS A 271 20.01 -21.11 5.11
C LYS A 271 18.49 -21.29 5.13
N VAL A 272 17.74 -20.24 4.78
CA VAL A 272 16.28 -20.16 4.81
C VAL A 272 15.75 -20.31 3.39
N LYS A 273 15.48 -21.53 2.97
CA LYS A 273 15.13 -21.83 1.56
C LYS A 273 13.84 -21.20 1.08
N GLU A 274 12.89 -21.00 1.99
CA GLU A 274 11.60 -20.36 1.73
C GLU A 274 11.71 -18.84 1.59
N LEU A 275 12.82 -18.22 2.02
CA LEU A 275 13.03 -16.77 1.95
C LEU A 275 13.01 -16.27 0.51
N VAL A 276 12.11 -15.33 0.22
CA VAL A 276 11.96 -14.75 -1.12
C VAL A 276 12.80 -13.47 -1.22
N PRO A 277 13.74 -13.38 -2.18
CA PRO A 277 14.51 -12.16 -2.38
C PRO A 277 13.64 -11.02 -2.95
N TYR A 278 14.17 -9.81 -2.90
CA TYR A 278 13.59 -8.65 -3.57
C TYR A 278 13.64 -8.84 -5.09
N ALA A 279 12.56 -8.53 -5.79
CA ALA A 279 12.59 -8.35 -7.24
C ALA A 279 13.12 -6.94 -7.59
N VAL A 280 12.65 -5.92 -6.87
CA VAL A 280 13.13 -4.54 -7.01
C VAL A 280 13.38 -3.94 -5.63
N VAL A 281 14.52 -3.27 -5.46
CA VAL A 281 14.82 -2.45 -4.28
C VAL A 281 14.71 -0.99 -4.67
N PHE A 282 13.90 -0.23 -3.93
CA PHE A 282 13.79 1.21 -4.12
C PHE A 282 14.85 1.91 -3.28
N PRO A 283 15.72 2.74 -3.88
CA PRO A 283 16.75 3.47 -3.14
C PRO A 283 16.15 4.33 -2.04
N TYR A 284 16.51 4.05 -0.78
CA TYR A 284 15.95 4.72 0.39
C TYR A 284 16.11 6.24 0.30
N ILE A 285 15.07 6.99 0.68
CA ILE A 285 14.97 8.45 0.57
C ILE A 285 14.88 8.96 -0.89
N ARG A 286 15.57 8.33 -1.83
CA ARG A 286 15.56 8.77 -3.22
C ARG A 286 14.28 8.37 -3.97
N MET A 287 13.78 7.16 -3.72
CA MET A 287 12.64 6.57 -4.43
C MET A 287 11.70 5.76 -3.54
N GLY A 288 11.94 5.66 -2.26
CA GLY A 288 11.06 4.87 -1.41
C GLY A 288 11.31 5.15 0.06
N ARG A 289 10.26 5.51 0.76
CA ARG A 289 10.24 5.69 2.20
C ARG A 289 8.99 5.08 2.85
N SER A 290 7.83 5.30 2.24
CA SER A 290 6.55 4.69 2.61
C SER A 290 5.78 4.42 1.32
N ILE A 291 6.23 3.39 0.58
CA ILE A 291 5.65 3.07 -0.74
C ILE A 291 4.24 2.52 -0.59
N THR A 292 3.35 2.98 -1.47
CA THR A 292 1.92 2.73 -1.42
C THR A 292 1.34 2.63 -2.83
N GLY A 293 0.15 2.04 -2.93
CA GLY A 293 -0.53 1.87 -4.20
C GLY A 293 0.17 0.84 -5.09
N TYR A 294 -0.57 0.20 -5.95
CA TYR A 294 -0.05 -0.76 -6.90
C TYR A 294 -1.02 -0.85 -8.08
N VAL A 295 -0.57 -0.45 -9.24
CA VAL A 295 -1.35 -0.63 -10.47
C VAL A 295 -0.43 -0.87 -11.66
N VAL A 296 -0.85 -1.74 -12.57
CA VAL A 296 -0.16 -1.98 -13.85
C VAL A 296 -0.82 -1.14 -14.93
N ASP A 297 -0.01 -0.44 -15.72
CA ASP A 297 -0.53 0.24 -16.90
C ASP A 297 -1.07 -0.78 -17.92
N LYS A 298 -2.36 -0.76 -18.13
CA LYS A 298 -3.12 -1.56 -19.11
C LYS A 298 -3.93 -0.67 -20.05
N THR A 299 -3.48 0.57 -20.22
CA THR A 299 -4.19 1.57 -21.03
C THR A 299 -4.06 1.37 -22.54
N GLY A 300 -3.27 0.39 -23.00
CA GLY A 300 -2.99 0.16 -24.42
C GLY A 300 -2.20 1.32 -25.04
N GLY A 301 -1.29 1.92 -24.25
CA GLY A 301 -0.47 3.06 -24.67
C GLY A 301 -1.16 4.43 -24.62
N LYS A 302 -2.40 4.53 -24.15
CA LYS A 302 -3.13 5.81 -24.04
C LYS A 302 -2.53 6.73 -23.00
N PHE A 303 -1.93 6.19 -21.96
CA PHE A 303 -1.25 6.98 -20.94
C PHE A 303 0.17 7.37 -21.35
N GLY A 304 0.80 6.62 -22.26
CA GLY A 304 2.15 6.85 -22.75
C GLY A 304 2.89 5.55 -23.00
N PRO A 305 4.22 5.57 -23.16
CA PRO A 305 5.02 4.38 -23.48
C PRO A 305 5.33 3.51 -22.26
N PHE A 306 4.34 3.30 -21.39
CA PHE A 306 4.52 2.61 -20.11
C PHE A 306 3.69 1.35 -19.97
N GLU A 307 3.09 0.88 -21.06
CA GLU A 307 2.30 -0.33 -21.07
C GLU A 307 3.00 -1.49 -20.35
N ASN A 308 2.27 -2.16 -19.45
CA ASN A 308 2.75 -3.24 -18.61
C ASN A 308 3.72 -2.86 -17.46
N GLN A 309 4.05 -1.59 -17.29
CA GLN A 309 4.83 -1.16 -16.13
C GLN A 309 3.94 -1.00 -14.89
N ILE A 310 4.53 -1.25 -13.74
CA ILE A 310 3.89 -1.09 -12.44
C ILE A 310 4.07 0.35 -11.98
N PHE A 311 2.98 1.03 -11.62
CA PHE A 311 3.00 2.35 -11.01
C PHE A 311 2.75 2.26 -9.51
N LEU A 312 3.49 3.08 -8.76
CA LEU A 312 3.56 3.06 -7.30
C LEU A 312 3.64 4.49 -6.79
N GLY A 313 3.00 4.76 -5.67
CA GLY A 313 3.15 6.01 -4.94
C GLY A 313 4.13 5.92 -3.78
N ASP A 314 4.44 7.04 -3.18
CA ASP A 314 5.06 7.13 -1.84
C ASP A 314 4.32 8.17 -1.01
N TYR A 315 3.84 7.75 0.14
CA TYR A 315 3.06 8.60 1.03
C TYR A 315 3.93 9.71 1.66
N THR A 316 5.14 9.36 2.10
CA THR A 316 6.00 10.32 2.80
C THR A 316 6.66 11.32 1.85
N GLN A 317 7.00 10.87 0.64
CA GLN A 317 7.78 11.68 -0.30
C GLN A 317 6.91 12.39 -1.35
N SER A 318 5.60 12.09 -1.41
CA SER A 318 4.67 12.70 -2.38
C SER A 318 5.16 12.56 -3.82
N ILE A 319 5.56 11.37 -4.21
CA ILE A 319 6.07 11.03 -5.54
C ILE A 319 5.32 9.83 -6.13
N ILE A 320 5.35 9.72 -7.45
CA ILE A 320 4.95 8.53 -8.18
C ILE A 320 6.19 7.95 -8.86
N MET A 321 6.34 6.64 -8.72
CA MET A 321 7.42 5.85 -9.31
C MET A 321 6.83 4.80 -10.22
N ARG A 322 7.66 4.21 -11.06
CA ARG A 322 7.29 3.05 -11.86
C ARG A 322 8.36 1.96 -11.76
N ALA A 323 7.96 0.73 -11.97
CA ALA A 323 8.84 -0.41 -11.96
C ALA A 323 8.53 -1.35 -13.13
N THR A 324 9.55 -2.07 -13.54
CA THR A 324 9.43 -3.20 -14.48
C THR A 324 9.89 -4.47 -13.80
N THR A 325 9.35 -5.60 -14.20
CA THR A 325 9.75 -6.91 -13.71
C THR A 325 10.01 -7.86 -14.86
N GLU A 326 10.96 -8.77 -14.68
CA GLU A 326 11.26 -9.85 -15.60
C GLU A 326 11.65 -11.11 -14.83
N GLN A 327 11.51 -12.27 -15.44
CA GLN A 327 11.93 -13.52 -14.84
C GLN A 327 13.13 -14.11 -15.58
N ILE A 328 14.26 -14.22 -14.88
CA ILE A 328 15.50 -14.80 -15.40
C ILE A 328 15.83 -16.07 -14.62
N ASN A 329 15.91 -17.20 -15.31
CA ASN A 329 16.20 -18.51 -14.70
C ASN A 329 15.28 -18.84 -13.50
N GLY A 330 14.00 -18.47 -13.58
CA GLY A 330 13.02 -18.71 -12.52
C GLY A 330 13.08 -17.73 -11.36
N VAL A 331 13.96 -16.71 -11.40
CA VAL A 331 14.07 -15.67 -10.38
C VAL A 331 13.50 -14.37 -10.92
N TRP A 332 12.62 -13.73 -10.17
CA TRP A 332 12.08 -12.43 -10.49
C TRP A 332 13.08 -11.33 -10.10
N GLN A 333 13.32 -10.44 -11.03
CA GLN A 333 14.13 -9.25 -10.88
C GLN A 333 13.49 -8.08 -11.63
N GLY A 334 14.03 -6.86 -11.48
CA GLY A 334 13.50 -5.71 -12.19
C GLY A 334 14.25 -4.43 -11.88
N ALA A 335 13.68 -3.33 -12.35
CA ALA A 335 14.22 -1.99 -12.15
C ALA A 335 13.10 -1.01 -11.73
N CYS A 336 13.49 0.06 -11.02
CA CYS A 336 12.61 1.15 -10.66
C CYS A 336 13.07 2.45 -11.31
N TYR A 337 12.11 3.31 -11.61
CA TYR A 337 12.32 4.57 -12.31
C TYR A 337 11.50 5.68 -11.67
N PRO A 338 12.03 6.92 -11.61
CA PRO A 338 11.21 8.09 -11.30
C PRO A 338 10.10 8.25 -12.34
N PHE A 339 8.96 8.81 -11.93
CA PHE A 339 7.91 9.19 -12.85
C PHE A 339 7.42 10.61 -12.58
N ARG A 340 6.98 10.92 -11.35
CA ARG A 340 6.46 12.25 -11.03
C ARG A 340 6.85 12.67 -9.62
N GLU A 341 7.43 13.87 -9.49
CA GLU A 341 7.71 14.54 -8.22
C GLU A 341 6.92 15.87 -8.10
N GLY A 342 7.08 16.56 -6.98
CA GLY A 342 6.45 17.86 -6.75
C GLY A 342 4.93 17.80 -6.55
N LEU A 343 4.41 16.65 -6.06
CA LEU A 343 3.02 16.53 -5.67
C LEU A 343 2.80 17.14 -4.28
N SER A 344 1.62 17.75 -4.07
CA SER A 344 1.31 18.50 -2.84
C SER A 344 0.85 17.62 -1.68
N THR A 345 0.68 16.32 -1.87
CA THR A 345 0.16 15.40 -0.86
C THR A 345 0.78 14.02 -0.99
N GLY A 346 0.83 13.29 0.12
CA GLY A 346 1.25 11.89 0.11
C GLY A 346 0.32 11.03 -0.75
N ILE A 347 0.89 10.09 -1.48
CA ILE A 347 0.16 9.19 -2.35
C ILE A 347 -0.18 7.92 -1.58
N LEU A 348 -1.46 7.62 -1.40
CA LEU A 348 -1.93 6.38 -0.75
C LEU A 348 -2.27 5.29 -1.74
N ASN A 349 -2.76 5.66 -2.92
CA ASN A 349 -3.13 4.71 -3.95
C ASN A 349 -3.01 5.34 -5.34
N VAL A 350 -2.95 4.50 -6.37
CA VAL A 350 -2.88 4.89 -7.79
C VAL A 350 -3.80 3.98 -8.63
N GLN A 351 -4.43 4.55 -9.66
CA GLN A 351 -5.35 3.83 -10.57
C GLN A 351 -5.29 4.46 -11.96
N PHE A 352 -5.42 3.67 -13.01
CA PHE A 352 -5.62 4.10 -14.40
C PHE A 352 -7.08 4.10 -14.79
#